data_43da2922a01a409e18480d0cfe5dd9bf
#
_entry.id   43da2922a01a409e18480d0cfe5dd9bf
#
_cell.length_a   1.000
_cell.length_b   1.000
_cell.length_c   1.000
_cell.angle_alpha   90.00
_cell.angle_beta   90.00
_cell.angle_gamma   90.00
#
_symmetry.space_group_name_H-M   'P 1'
#
loop_
_entity.id
_entity.type
_entity.pdbx_description
1 polymer ?
#
loop_
_entity_poly.entity_id
_entity_poly.type
_entity_poly.pdbx_seq_one_letter_code
_entity_poly.pdbx_strand_id
1 'polypeptide(L)'
;MERQLKFFFEFLENEKKLSENTLQSYKRDLKQFRRYIEACEVPYNRVKEEDIKDYIRELQENGKKPSSISRCIASIRSFYQFVLKRKKIKIDPTANIQAPKIEKRVPSVLTSKEVELLLDQPKDIDLKGTRDKAMLEFAYATGMRVTEIISLNVEDVNLEEGYVTCHSGNKQRTIPLGTMALNALSEYMQDARDIMIKDEDEKALFVNVNGKRLTRQGFWKIIKYYKEQAHITKDITPHVLRHSFATHLLQNGADLKAIQTMLGHSDISSTQVYMQFQDGGLKDIYKKAHPRA
;
A
#
# COMPACT_ATOMS: atom_id res chain seq x y z
N MET A 1 30.95 11.12 -3.13
CA MET A 1 29.51 10.95 -3.41
C MET A 1 28.63 11.33 -2.19
N GLU A 2 28.99 10.99 -0.98
CA GLU A 2 28.15 11.14 0.22
C GLU A 2 27.59 12.55 0.45
N ARG A 3 28.46 13.60 0.37
CA ARG A 3 28.02 14.99 0.47
C ARG A 3 26.95 15.39 -0.58
N GLN A 4 27.07 14.87 -1.82
CA GLN A 4 26.09 15.17 -2.87
C GLN A 4 24.78 14.42 -2.66
N LEU A 5 24.82 13.19 -2.11
CA LEU A 5 23.63 12.45 -1.74
C LEU A 5 22.85 13.16 -0.62
N LYS A 6 23.54 13.72 0.38
CA LYS A 6 22.87 14.52 1.44
C LYS A 6 22.08 15.68 0.83
N PHE A 7 22.70 16.50 0.00
CA PHE A 7 22.02 17.61 -0.68
C PHE A 7 20.90 17.15 -1.62
N PHE A 8 21.07 16.00 -2.26
CA PHE A 8 20.05 15.45 -3.13
C PHE A 8 18.82 15.00 -2.34
N PHE A 9 18.99 14.35 -1.19
CA PHE A 9 17.87 13.93 -0.35
C PHE A 9 17.15 15.14 0.27
N GLU A 10 17.87 16.15 0.72
CA GLU A 10 17.29 17.43 1.15
C GLU A 10 16.45 18.09 0.03
N PHE A 11 16.95 18.09 -1.20
CA PHE A 11 16.22 18.56 -2.37
C PHE A 11 14.93 17.76 -2.64
N LEU A 12 15.01 16.40 -2.57
CA LEU A 12 13.85 15.55 -2.79
C LEU A 12 12.77 15.74 -1.72
N GLU A 13 13.18 15.96 -0.49
CA GLU A 13 12.29 16.17 0.65
C GLU A 13 11.64 17.56 0.62
N ASN A 14 12.42 18.61 0.50
CA ASN A 14 11.96 20.00 0.67
C ASN A 14 11.35 20.59 -0.62
N GLU A 15 11.98 20.35 -1.78
CA GLU A 15 11.55 20.95 -3.05
C GLU A 15 10.63 20.04 -3.86
N LYS A 16 10.94 18.73 -3.93
CA LYS A 16 10.11 17.77 -4.67
C LYS A 16 8.98 17.18 -3.86
N LYS A 17 9.00 17.32 -2.53
CA LYS A 17 7.97 16.84 -1.59
C LYS A 17 7.60 15.37 -1.84
N LEU A 18 8.61 14.52 -2.11
CA LEU A 18 8.38 13.11 -2.36
C LEU A 18 7.87 12.41 -1.09
N SER A 19 7.04 11.39 -1.28
CA SER A 19 6.57 10.56 -0.16
C SER A 19 7.76 9.88 0.54
N GLU A 20 7.64 9.70 1.86
CA GLU A 20 8.67 9.03 2.67
C GLU A 20 9.05 7.66 2.09
N ASN A 21 8.09 6.87 1.63
CA ASN A 21 8.35 5.56 1.01
C ASN A 21 9.21 5.67 -0.26
N THR A 22 8.98 6.69 -1.09
CA THR A 22 9.79 6.94 -2.30
C THR A 22 11.20 7.37 -1.89
N LEU A 23 11.30 8.28 -0.91
CA LEU A 23 12.58 8.76 -0.39
C LEU A 23 13.42 7.62 0.19
N GLN A 24 12.84 6.75 1.01
CA GLN A 24 13.52 5.57 1.57
C GLN A 24 13.93 4.57 0.48
N SER A 25 13.13 4.43 -0.55
CA SER A 25 13.48 3.58 -1.70
C SER A 25 14.69 4.13 -2.47
N TYR A 26 14.71 5.43 -2.73
CA TYR A 26 15.82 6.12 -3.38
C TYR A 26 17.09 6.08 -2.52
N LYS A 27 16.97 6.28 -1.19
CA LYS A 27 18.08 6.15 -0.25
C LYS A 27 18.74 4.76 -0.34
N ARG A 28 17.93 3.69 -0.37
CA ARG A 28 18.44 2.31 -0.50
C ARG A 28 19.10 2.06 -1.85
N ASP A 29 18.45 2.44 -2.93
CA ASP A 29 18.95 2.22 -4.28
C ASP A 29 20.28 2.96 -4.50
N LEU A 30 20.36 4.23 -4.11
CA LEU A 30 21.57 5.03 -4.27
C LEU A 30 22.70 4.62 -3.31
N LYS A 31 22.38 4.10 -2.11
CA LYS A 31 23.36 3.49 -1.22
C LYS A 31 23.98 2.23 -1.83
N GLN A 32 23.18 1.40 -2.49
CA GLN A 32 23.66 0.20 -3.19
C GLN A 32 24.53 0.58 -4.39
N PHE A 33 24.09 1.52 -5.22
CA PHE A 33 24.85 2.02 -6.36
C PHE A 33 26.18 2.65 -5.93
N ARG A 34 26.17 3.46 -4.85
CA ARG A 34 27.41 4.03 -4.30
C ARG A 34 28.44 2.96 -3.96
N ARG A 35 28.01 1.89 -3.26
CA ARG A 35 28.91 0.78 -2.90
C ARG A 35 29.50 0.10 -4.13
N TYR A 36 28.70 -0.06 -5.16
CA TYR A 36 29.17 -0.65 -6.42
C TYR A 36 30.28 0.19 -7.06
N ILE A 37 30.04 1.49 -7.29
CA ILE A 37 31.04 2.35 -7.94
C ILE A 37 32.30 2.56 -7.05
N GLU A 38 32.17 2.53 -5.71
CA GLU A 38 33.30 2.56 -4.79
C GLU A 38 34.14 1.28 -4.90
N ALA A 39 33.51 0.11 -5.05
CA ALA A 39 34.18 -1.16 -5.27
C ALA A 39 34.92 -1.22 -6.65
N CYS A 40 34.37 -0.54 -7.65
CA CYS A 40 35.00 -0.38 -8.96
C CYS A 40 36.03 0.77 -9.00
N GLU A 41 36.28 1.45 -7.88
CA GLU A 41 37.16 2.62 -7.77
C GLU A 41 36.80 3.78 -8.72
N VAL A 42 35.49 3.87 -9.12
CA VAL A 42 34.99 4.90 -10.02
C VAL A 42 34.41 6.07 -9.23
N PRO A 43 34.98 7.28 -9.30
CA PRO A 43 34.39 8.46 -8.68
C PRO A 43 33.03 8.81 -9.33
N TYR A 44 32.03 9.20 -8.52
CA TYR A 44 30.66 9.48 -9.02
C TYR A 44 30.60 10.48 -10.16
N ASN A 45 31.54 11.41 -10.24
CA ASN A 45 31.61 12.44 -11.28
C ASN A 45 32.36 11.98 -12.56
N ARG A 46 32.88 10.78 -12.56
CA ARG A 46 33.53 10.13 -13.72
C ARG A 46 32.81 8.87 -14.20
N VAL A 47 31.71 8.53 -13.54
CA VAL A 47 30.84 7.41 -13.97
C VAL A 47 30.39 7.63 -15.41
N LYS A 48 30.51 6.60 -16.23
CA LYS A 48 30.11 6.56 -17.64
C LYS A 48 28.84 5.70 -17.80
N GLU A 49 28.29 5.73 -18.99
CA GLU A 49 27.12 4.91 -19.34
C GLU A 49 27.42 3.40 -19.18
N GLU A 50 28.62 2.97 -19.55
CA GLU A 50 29.08 1.58 -19.43
C GLU A 50 29.04 1.10 -17.97
N ASP A 51 29.55 1.91 -17.05
CA ASP A 51 29.56 1.56 -15.60
C ASP A 51 28.13 1.33 -15.07
N ILE A 52 27.16 2.10 -15.57
CA ILE A 52 25.76 1.92 -15.20
C ILE A 52 25.17 0.66 -15.83
N LYS A 53 25.52 0.36 -17.09
CA LYS A 53 25.08 -0.87 -17.77
C LYS A 53 25.64 -2.11 -17.07
N ASP A 54 26.88 -2.07 -16.64
CA ASP A 54 27.51 -3.17 -15.91
C ASP A 54 26.86 -3.37 -14.53
N TYR A 55 26.54 -2.28 -13.84
CA TYR A 55 25.77 -2.34 -12.60
C TYR A 55 24.37 -2.94 -12.80
N ILE A 56 23.68 -2.57 -13.88
CA ILE A 56 22.38 -3.15 -14.21
C ILE A 56 22.51 -4.66 -14.47
N ARG A 57 23.56 -5.09 -15.18
CA ARG A 57 23.85 -6.51 -15.43
C ARG A 57 24.08 -7.26 -14.11
N GLU A 58 24.90 -6.72 -13.22
CA GLU A 58 25.12 -7.29 -11.88
C GLU A 58 23.79 -7.44 -11.10
N LEU A 59 22.89 -6.43 -11.15
CA LEU A 59 21.58 -6.54 -10.51
C LEU A 59 20.72 -7.66 -11.11
N GLN A 60 20.80 -7.90 -12.43
CA GLN A 60 20.10 -8.98 -13.13
C GLN A 60 20.66 -10.35 -12.73
N GLU A 61 21.97 -10.51 -12.73
CA GLU A 61 22.68 -11.72 -12.34
C GLU A 61 22.39 -12.09 -10.86
N ASN A 62 22.25 -11.08 -10.00
CA ASN A 62 21.81 -11.23 -8.61
C ASN A 62 20.29 -11.48 -8.47
N GLY A 63 19.56 -11.76 -9.53
CA GLY A 63 18.14 -12.13 -9.52
C GLY A 63 17.18 -11.00 -9.12
N LYS A 64 17.57 -9.73 -9.26
CA LYS A 64 16.67 -8.60 -8.98
C LYS A 64 15.54 -8.53 -10.01
N LYS A 65 14.32 -8.32 -9.52
CA LYS A 65 13.13 -8.20 -10.39
C LYS A 65 13.23 -6.98 -11.31
N PRO A 66 12.75 -7.05 -12.57
CA PRO A 66 12.78 -5.94 -13.54
C PRO A 66 12.19 -4.63 -12.99
N SER A 67 11.11 -4.70 -12.20
CA SER A 67 10.51 -3.54 -11.54
C SER A 67 11.44 -2.86 -10.51
N SER A 68 12.24 -3.64 -9.78
CA SER A 68 13.23 -3.12 -8.84
C SER A 68 14.39 -2.46 -9.57
N ILE A 69 14.84 -3.05 -10.68
CA ILE A 69 15.89 -2.48 -11.53
C ILE A 69 15.41 -1.17 -12.16
N SER A 70 14.19 -1.13 -12.72
CA SER A 70 13.60 0.09 -13.28
C SER A 70 13.52 1.23 -12.24
N ARG A 71 13.12 0.93 -11.00
CA ARG A 71 13.12 1.92 -9.92
C ARG A 71 14.54 2.38 -9.58
N CYS A 72 15.50 1.46 -9.53
CA CYS A 72 16.90 1.77 -9.25
C CYS A 72 17.47 2.70 -10.33
N ILE A 73 17.20 2.44 -11.63
CA ILE A 73 17.58 3.33 -12.73
C ILE A 73 16.94 4.71 -12.57
N ALA A 74 15.67 4.78 -12.19
CA ALA A 74 14.99 6.05 -11.96
C ALA A 74 15.64 6.87 -10.84
N SER A 75 16.04 6.22 -9.73
CA SER A 75 16.72 6.88 -8.63
C SER A 75 18.12 7.38 -9.01
N ILE A 76 18.90 6.59 -9.76
CA ILE A 76 20.22 6.96 -10.28
C ILE A 76 20.08 8.13 -11.26
N ARG A 77 19.14 8.06 -12.19
CA ARG A 77 18.86 9.14 -13.15
C ARG A 77 18.47 10.44 -12.44
N SER A 78 17.60 10.37 -11.46
CA SER A 78 17.21 11.56 -10.67
C SER A 78 18.40 12.20 -9.96
N PHE A 79 19.31 11.38 -9.41
CA PHE A 79 20.55 11.87 -8.80
C PHE A 79 21.48 12.53 -9.84
N TYR A 80 21.73 11.89 -10.99
CA TYR A 80 22.62 12.46 -12.00
C TYR A 80 22.07 13.73 -12.63
N GLN A 81 20.76 13.83 -12.84
CA GLN A 81 20.11 15.07 -13.26
C GLN A 81 20.26 16.20 -12.23
N PHE A 82 20.18 15.86 -10.94
CA PHE A 82 20.41 16.84 -9.87
C PHE A 82 21.87 17.35 -9.86
N VAL A 83 22.87 16.47 -9.93
CA VAL A 83 24.28 16.90 -9.93
C VAL A 83 24.68 17.59 -11.22
N LEU A 84 24.05 17.27 -12.36
CA LEU A 84 24.22 18.00 -13.63
C LEU A 84 23.72 19.43 -13.50
N LYS A 85 22.51 19.66 -12.99
CA LYS A 85 21.97 21.00 -12.73
C LYS A 85 22.86 21.83 -11.82
N ARG A 86 23.52 21.20 -10.85
CA ARG A 86 24.49 21.85 -9.97
C ARG A 86 25.88 22.03 -10.59
N LYS A 87 26.05 21.75 -11.87
CA LYS A 87 27.32 21.84 -12.63
C LYS A 87 28.46 21.03 -11.99
N LYS A 88 28.16 19.90 -11.33
CA LYS A 88 29.16 19.00 -10.76
C LYS A 88 29.65 17.95 -11.75
N ILE A 89 28.91 17.74 -12.81
CA ILE A 89 29.27 16.93 -13.98
C ILE A 89 28.90 17.71 -15.24
N LYS A 90 29.50 17.31 -16.39
CA LYS A 90 29.22 17.94 -17.70
C LYS A 90 28.25 17.14 -18.55
N ILE A 91 28.16 15.83 -18.34
CA ILE A 91 27.37 14.90 -19.14
C ILE A 91 26.59 14.01 -18.18
N ASP A 92 25.32 13.74 -18.50
CA ASP A 92 24.48 12.80 -17.77
C ASP A 92 24.78 11.36 -18.22
N PRO A 93 25.39 10.51 -17.38
CA PRO A 93 25.71 9.13 -17.75
C PRO A 93 24.47 8.25 -17.88
N THR A 94 23.28 8.75 -17.51
CA THR A 94 22.02 7.99 -17.56
C THR A 94 21.18 8.30 -18.79
N ALA A 95 21.62 9.23 -19.66
CA ALA A 95 20.80 9.77 -20.75
C ALA A 95 20.24 8.66 -21.67
N ASN A 96 21.07 7.68 -22.04
CA ASN A 96 20.68 6.59 -22.95
C ASN A 96 20.32 5.28 -22.24
N ILE A 97 20.32 5.26 -20.90
CA ILE A 97 19.98 4.05 -20.14
C ILE A 97 18.47 3.77 -20.28
N GLN A 98 18.14 2.62 -20.81
CA GLN A 98 16.76 2.15 -20.91
C GLN A 98 16.43 1.23 -19.74
N ALA A 99 15.25 1.45 -19.16
CA ALA A 99 14.72 0.55 -18.13
C ALA A 99 14.27 -0.78 -18.80
N PRO A 100 14.45 -1.93 -18.12
CA PRO A 100 13.94 -3.18 -18.62
C PRO A 100 12.43 -3.13 -18.79
N LYS A 101 11.91 -3.76 -19.85
CA LYS A 101 10.47 -3.89 -20.07
C LYS A 101 9.86 -4.67 -18.91
N ILE A 102 8.86 -4.09 -18.27
CA ILE A 102 8.07 -4.76 -17.23
C ILE A 102 6.85 -5.34 -17.92
N GLU A 103 6.75 -6.66 -17.96
CA GLU A 103 5.51 -7.31 -18.38
C GLU A 103 4.40 -6.92 -17.41
N LYS A 104 3.35 -6.31 -17.93
CA LYS A 104 2.13 -6.03 -17.16
C LYS A 104 1.43 -7.36 -16.88
N ARG A 105 1.68 -7.96 -15.73
CA ARG A 105 0.88 -9.09 -15.30
C ARG A 105 -0.55 -8.61 -15.04
N VAL A 106 -1.53 -9.33 -15.59
CA VAL A 106 -2.93 -9.13 -15.21
C VAL A 106 -3.01 -9.37 -13.69
N PRO A 107 -3.51 -8.40 -12.93
CA PRO A 107 -3.61 -8.55 -11.49
C PRO A 107 -4.43 -9.79 -11.15
N SER A 108 -3.96 -10.59 -10.20
CA SER A 108 -4.73 -11.70 -9.66
C SER A 108 -5.98 -11.16 -8.96
N VAL A 109 -7.13 -11.74 -9.26
CA VAL A 109 -8.42 -11.47 -8.61
C VAL A 109 -8.91 -12.76 -7.98
N LEU A 110 -9.38 -12.68 -6.74
CA LEU A 110 -10.11 -13.76 -6.11
C LEU A 110 -11.53 -13.78 -6.64
N THR A 111 -12.08 -14.96 -6.88
CA THR A 111 -13.52 -15.12 -7.11
C THR A 111 -14.30 -14.84 -5.83
N SER A 112 -15.61 -14.56 -5.93
CA SER A 112 -16.48 -14.38 -4.75
C SER A 112 -16.41 -15.59 -3.81
N LYS A 113 -16.37 -16.80 -4.35
CA LYS A 113 -16.22 -18.05 -3.56
C LYS A 113 -14.88 -18.11 -2.82
N GLU A 114 -13.77 -17.73 -3.47
CA GLU A 114 -12.46 -17.70 -2.82
C GLU A 114 -12.39 -16.65 -1.71
N VAL A 115 -13.06 -15.51 -1.90
CA VAL A 115 -13.19 -14.48 -0.85
C VAL A 115 -14.01 -15.02 0.33
N GLU A 116 -15.18 -15.60 0.08
CA GLU A 116 -15.99 -16.23 1.13
C GLU A 116 -15.20 -17.27 1.91
N LEU A 117 -14.53 -18.21 1.19
CA LEU A 117 -13.68 -19.21 1.82
C LEU A 117 -12.60 -18.60 2.71
N LEU A 118 -11.96 -17.50 2.27
CA LEU A 118 -10.94 -16.82 3.06
C LEU A 118 -11.52 -16.15 4.30
N LEU A 119 -12.64 -15.43 4.14
CA LEU A 119 -13.29 -14.66 5.21
C LEU A 119 -13.97 -15.56 6.25
N ASP A 120 -14.30 -16.79 5.91
CA ASP A 120 -14.94 -17.74 6.82
C ASP A 120 -13.92 -18.61 7.60
N GLN A 121 -12.60 -18.45 7.33
CA GLN A 121 -11.58 -19.19 8.07
C GLN A 121 -11.40 -18.73 9.52
N PRO A 122 -11.33 -17.42 9.83
CA PRO A 122 -11.22 -17.00 11.21
C PRO A 122 -12.48 -17.42 11.99
N LYS A 123 -12.26 -18.10 13.10
CA LYS A 123 -13.35 -18.46 14.02
C LYS A 123 -13.31 -17.53 15.24
N ASP A 124 -14.44 -17.12 15.69
CA ASP A 124 -14.68 -16.27 16.87
C ASP A 124 -14.59 -17.04 18.20
N ILE A 125 -13.74 -18.09 18.21
CA ILE A 125 -13.53 -18.95 19.37
C ILE A 125 -12.57 -18.31 20.39
N ASP A 126 -11.68 -17.46 19.92
CA ASP A 126 -10.68 -16.76 20.71
C ASP A 126 -10.51 -15.29 20.26
N LEU A 127 -9.94 -14.47 21.13
CA LEU A 127 -9.73 -13.03 20.88
C LEU A 127 -8.98 -12.75 19.57
N LYS A 128 -8.08 -13.64 19.19
CA LYS A 128 -7.31 -13.51 17.94
C LYS A 128 -8.19 -13.80 16.74
N GLY A 129 -9.02 -14.84 16.80
CA GLY A 129 -9.95 -15.20 15.72
C GLY A 129 -10.97 -14.10 15.48
N THR A 130 -11.58 -13.57 16.54
CA THR A 130 -12.53 -12.43 16.47
C THR A 130 -11.87 -11.21 15.84
N ARG A 131 -10.65 -10.84 16.29
CA ARG A 131 -9.90 -9.76 15.65
C ARG A 131 -9.61 -10.01 14.17
N ASP A 132 -9.15 -11.22 13.84
CA ASP A 132 -8.76 -11.57 12.46
C ASP A 132 -9.99 -11.59 11.54
N LYS A 133 -11.14 -12.06 12.03
CA LYS A 133 -12.43 -12.00 11.31
C LYS A 133 -12.79 -10.56 11.00
N ALA A 134 -12.84 -9.70 12.00
CA ALA A 134 -13.15 -8.28 11.85
C ALA A 134 -12.19 -7.60 10.87
N MET A 135 -10.90 -7.87 10.97
CA MET A 135 -9.88 -7.28 10.12
C MET A 135 -10.01 -7.70 8.65
N LEU A 136 -10.28 -8.96 8.37
CA LEU A 136 -10.41 -9.47 7.01
C LEU A 136 -11.71 -8.99 6.36
N GLU A 137 -12.85 -9.05 7.08
CA GLU A 137 -14.13 -8.49 6.63
C GLU A 137 -14.00 -7.00 6.33
N PHE A 138 -13.39 -6.24 7.24
CA PHE A 138 -13.14 -4.81 7.07
C PHE A 138 -12.25 -4.52 5.86
N ALA A 139 -11.16 -5.27 5.68
CA ALA A 139 -10.24 -5.09 4.57
C ALA A 139 -10.92 -5.32 3.21
N TYR A 140 -11.76 -6.35 3.12
CA TYR A 140 -12.51 -6.62 1.91
C TYR A 140 -13.66 -5.63 1.70
N ALA A 141 -14.39 -5.27 2.75
CA ALA A 141 -15.51 -4.33 2.65
C ALA A 141 -15.08 -2.92 2.20
N THR A 142 -13.90 -2.48 2.60
CA THR A 142 -13.44 -1.11 2.33
C THR A 142 -12.50 -0.98 1.15
N GLY A 143 -11.83 -2.06 0.77
CA GLY A 143 -10.75 -2.03 -0.22
C GLY A 143 -9.61 -1.06 0.13
N MET A 144 -9.47 -0.65 1.38
CA MET A 144 -8.41 0.26 1.83
C MET A 144 -7.01 -0.34 1.64
N ARG A 145 -5.99 0.54 1.54
CA ARG A 145 -4.60 0.08 1.57
C ARG A 145 -4.25 -0.44 2.95
N VAL A 146 -3.42 -1.49 3.03
CA VAL A 146 -3.02 -2.04 4.32
C VAL A 146 -2.41 -0.99 5.27
N THR A 147 -1.66 -0.04 4.73
CA THR A 147 -1.10 1.08 5.51
C THR A 147 -2.17 1.98 6.09
N GLU A 148 -3.27 2.19 5.38
CA GLU A 148 -4.42 2.95 5.85
C GLU A 148 -5.15 2.16 6.95
N ILE A 149 -5.41 0.86 6.74
CA ILE A 149 -6.09 -0.01 7.73
C ILE A 149 -5.34 -0.05 9.06
N ILE A 150 -4.03 -0.28 9.03
CA ILE A 150 -3.24 -0.38 10.26
C ILE A 150 -3.02 0.98 10.96
N SER A 151 -3.22 2.10 10.26
CA SER A 151 -3.12 3.44 10.85
C SER A 151 -4.42 3.91 11.50
N LEU A 152 -5.54 3.24 11.25
CA LEU A 152 -6.83 3.62 11.84
C LEU A 152 -6.81 3.56 13.37
N ASN A 153 -7.51 4.51 13.95
CA ASN A 153 -7.88 4.54 15.36
C ASN A 153 -9.34 4.12 15.53
N VAL A 154 -9.74 3.86 16.74
CA VAL A 154 -11.15 3.57 17.09
C VAL A 154 -12.07 4.72 16.67
N GLU A 155 -11.64 5.95 16.89
CA GLU A 155 -12.38 7.18 16.54
C GLU A 155 -12.63 7.39 15.04
N ASP A 156 -11.87 6.70 14.18
CA ASP A 156 -12.05 6.78 12.72
C ASP A 156 -13.26 5.97 12.23
N VAL A 157 -13.86 5.15 13.09
CA VAL A 157 -15.00 4.29 12.74
C VAL A 157 -16.26 4.77 13.46
N ASN A 158 -17.33 4.95 12.70
CA ASN A 158 -18.66 5.18 13.22
C ASN A 158 -19.52 3.94 12.94
N LEU A 159 -19.73 3.12 13.97
CA LEU A 159 -20.53 1.89 13.86
C LEU A 159 -22.02 2.18 13.70
N GLU A 160 -22.56 3.24 14.31
CA GLU A 160 -23.96 3.60 14.24
C GLU A 160 -24.35 4.05 12.83
N GLU A 161 -23.54 4.94 12.25
CA GLU A 161 -23.76 5.46 10.91
C GLU A 161 -23.24 4.51 9.80
N GLY A 162 -22.41 3.52 10.17
CA GLY A 162 -21.89 2.49 9.29
C GLY A 162 -20.86 2.99 8.30
N TYR A 163 -19.87 3.72 8.74
CA TYR A 163 -18.77 4.17 7.88
C TYR A 163 -17.42 4.23 8.61
N VAL A 164 -16.36 4.31 7.81
CA VAL A 164 -15.00 4.61 8.28
C VAL A 164 -14.45 5.84 7.57
N THR A 165 -13.74 6.66 8.31
CA THR A 165 -13.02 7.83 7.81
C THR A 165 -11.54 7.47 7.61
N CYS A 166 -11.08 7.55 6.38
CA CYS A 166 -9.69 7.25 6.02
C CYS A 166 -8.90 8.53 5.80
N HIS A 167 -7.80 8.68 6.54
CA HIS A 167 -6.86 9.78 6.39
C HIS A 167 -5.66 9.36 5.53
N SER A 168 -5.31 10.12 4.50
CA SER A 168 -4.17 9.88 3.63
C SER A 168 -3.43 11.18 3.32
N GLY A 169 -2.44 11.52 4.11
CA GLY A 169 -1.80 12.83 4.12
C GLY A 169 -2.84 13.92 4.45
N ASN A 170 -2.97 14.94 3.59
CA ASN A 170 -3.95 16.01 3.78
C ASN A 170 -5.33 15.71 3.17
N LYS A 171 -5.56 14.47 2.73
CA LYS A 171 -6.84 14.05 2.13
C LYS A 171 -7.58 13.13 3.08
N GLN A 172 -8.89 13.33 3.17
CA GLN A 172 -9.80 12.52 3.94
C GLN A 172 -10.87 11.95 3.01
N ARG A 173 -11.29 10.72 3.25
CA ARG A 173 -12.44 10.13 2.55
C ARG A 173 -13.21 9.22 3.49
N THR A 174 -14.52 9.19 3.30
CA THR A 174 -15.43 8.30 4.02
C THR A 174 -15.80 7.11 3.14
N ILE A 175 -15.75 5.91 3.73
CA ILE A 175 -16.07 4.65 3.06
C ILE A 175 -17.19 3.98 3.85
N PRO A 176 -18.33 3.62 3.22
CA PRO A 176 -19.40 2.91 3.89
C PRO A 176 -18.97 1.47 4.24
N LEU A 177 -19.50 0.95 5.32
CA LEU A 177 -19.29 -0.42 5.79
C LEU A 177 -20.59 -1.22 5.57
N GLY A 178 -20.42 -2.43 5.04
CA GLY A 178 -21.54 -3.38 4.93
C GLY A 178 -21.81 -4.11 6.23
N THR A 179 -22.97 -4.73 6.30
CA THR A 179 -23.49 -5.41 7.50
C THR A 179 -22.53 -6.43 8.07
N MET A 180 -21.87 -7.24 7.22
CA MET A 180 -20.93 -8.27 7.66
C MET A 180 -19.69 -7.65 8.34
N ALA A 181 -19.15 -6.60 7.76
CA ALA A 181 -17.99 -5.90 8.34
C ALA A 181 -18.36 -5.15 9.63
N LEU A 182 -19.56 -4.54 9.68
CA LEU A 182 -20.06 -3.87 10.88
C LEU A 182 -20.24 -4.85 12.03
N ASN A 183 -20.89 -5.99 11.79
CA ASN A 183 -21.12 -7.00 12.85
C ASN A 183 -19.79 -7.55 13.37
N ALA A 184 -18.89 -7.98 12.49
CA ALA A 184 -17.59 -8.50 12.89
C ALA A 184 -16.74 -7.45 13.63
N LEU A 185 -16.82 -6.18 13.21
CA LEU A 185 -16.09 -5.10 13.87
C LEU A 185 -16.68 -4.74 15.24
N SER A 186 -18.00 -4.73 15.36
CA SER A 186 -18.70 -4.52 16.62
C SER A 186 -18.33 -5.59 17.65
N GLU A 187 -18.41 -6.87 17.26
CA GLU A 187 -18.01 -8.00 18.09
C GLU A 187 -16.54 -7.89 18.54
N TYR A 188 -15.64 -7.57 17.59
CA TYR A 188 -14.24 -7.37 17.95
C TYR A 188 -14.03 -6.24 18.96
N MET A 189 -14.71 -5.10 18.78
CA MET A 189 -14.55 -3.94 19.66
C MET A 189 -15.14 -4.18 21.04
N GLN A 190 -16.26 -4.89 21.14
CA GLN A 190 -16.96 -5.15 22.41
C GLN A 190 -16.32 -6.31 23.18
N ASP A 191 -15.99 -7.41 22.51
CA ASP A 191 -15.68 -8.67 23.18
C ASP A 191 -14.19 -9.02 23.19
N ALA A 192 -13.39 -8.41 22.32
CA ALA A 192 -12.00 -8.83 22.16
C ALA A 192 -10.98 -7.70 22.32
N ARG A 193 -11.22 -6.52 21.73
CA ARG A 193 -10.21 -5.47 21.67
C ARG A 193 -9.77 -5.01 23.06
N ASP A 194 -10.70 -4.71 23.94
CA ASP A 194 -10.40 -4.17 25.28
C ASP A 194 -9.66 -5.18 26.15
N ILE A 195 -9.88 -6.47 25.93
CA ILE A 195 -9.13 -7.53 26.59
C ILE A 195 -7.71 -7.67 25.99
N MET A 196 -7.55 -7.41 24.68
CA MET A 196 -6.26 -7.52 24.02
C MET A 196 -5.32 -6.36 24.27
N ILE A 197 -5.81 -5.14 24.49
CA ILE A 197 -4.98 -3.98 24.79
C ILE A 197 -4.36 -4.12 26.18
N LYS A 198 -3.13 -3.62 26.34
CA LYS A 198 -2.41 -3.59 27.62
C LYS A 198 -2.25 -2.17 28.16
N ASP A 199 -2.49 -1.20 27.31
CA ASP A 199 -2.38 0.22 27.56
C ASP A 199 -3.73 0.83 27.21
N GLU A 200 -4.41 1.41 28.20
CA GLU A 200 -5.72 2.03 28.00
C GLU A 200 -5.69 3.21 27.02
N ASP A 201 -4.51 3.81 26.83
CA ASP A 201 -4.28 4.88 25.86
C ASP A 201 -4.04 4.37 24.42
N GLU A 202 -4.03 3.05 24.17
CA GLU A 202 -3.86 2.50 22.81
C GLU A 202 -5.09 2.81 21.94
N LYS A 203 -4.90 3.73 21.01
CA LYS A 203 -5.96 4.21 20.10
C LYS A 203 -6.17 3.35 18.86
N ALA A 204 -5.23 2.46 18.55
CA ALA A 204 -5.29 1.65 17.32
C ALA A 204 -6.59 0.85 17.23
N LEU A 205 -7.24 0.88 16.06
CA LEU A 205 -8.41 0.04 15.79
C LEU A 205 -8.02 -1.43 15.88
N PHE A 206 -7.02 -1.87 15.13
CA PHE A 206 -6.54 -3.26 15.15
C PHE A 206 -5.23 -3.38 15.90
N VAL A 207 -5.23 -4.27 16.90
CA VAL A 207 -4.07 -4.54 17.75
C VAL A 207 -3.51 -5.94 17.51
N ASN A 208 -2.22 -6.12 17.78
CA ASN A 208 -1.55 -7.41 17.74
C ASN A 208 -1.72 -8.16 19.07
N VAL A 209 -1.20 -9.38 19.17
CA VAL A 209 -1.27 -10.22 20.38
C VAL A 209 -0.55 -9.61 21.60
N ASN A 210 0.27 -8.58 21.42
CA ASN A 210 0.92 -7.85 22.49
C ASN A 210 0.12 -6.59 22.91
N GLY A 211 -1.07 -6.39 22.37
CA GLY A 211 -1.93 -5.24 22.67
C GLY A 211 -1.49 -3.92 22.03
N LYS A 212 -0.59 -3.95 21.05
CA LYS A 212 -0.08 -2.77 20.34
C LYS A 212 -0.60 -2.75 18.92
N ARG A 213 -0.62 -1.57 18.30
CA ARG A 213 -1.01 -1.37 16.90
C ARG A 213 -0.46 -2.47 15.98
N LEU A 214 -1.34 -3.04 15.14
CA LEU A 214 -0.97 -4.07 14.18
C LEU A 214 0.02 -3.50 13.13
N THR A 215 1.04 -4.29 12.79
CA THR A 215 2.00 -3.92 11.77
C THR A 215 1.60 -4.44 10.39
N ARG A 216 2.13 -3.81 9.32
CA ARG A 216 1.94 -4.31 7.94
C ARG A 216 2.39 -5.77 7.77
N GLN A 217 3.49 -6.14 8.44
CA GLN A 217 3.98 -7.53 8.40
C GLN A 217 3.04 -8.48 9.14
N GLY A 218 2.48 -8.03 10.29
CA GLY A 218 1.47 -8.79 11.04
C GLY A 218 0.22 -9.05 10.20
N PHE A 219 -0.33 -8.00 9.58
CA PHE A 219 -1.46 -8.11 8.67
C PHE A 219 -1.20 -9.12 7.53
N TRP A 220 -0.02 -9.05 6.90
CA TRP A 220 0.34 -9.96 5.81
C TRP A 220 0.47 -11.42 6.28
N LYS A 221 1.03 -11.65 7.47
CA LYS A 221 1.12 -13.00 8.07
C LYS A 221 -0.27 -13.60 8.32
N ILE A 222 -1.22 -12.78 8.78
CA ILE A 222 -2.60 -13.21 9.03
C ILE A 222 -3.27 -13.64 7.71
N ILE A 223 -3.20 -12.81 6.66
CA ILE A 223 -3.74 -13.18 5.35
C ILE A 223 -3.13 -14.48 4.84
N LYS A 224 -1.80 -14.62 4.94
CA LYS A 224 -1.11 -15.82 4.49
C LYS A 224 -1.56 -17.07 5.26
N TYR A 225 -1.71 -16.96 6.57
CA TYR A 225 -2.18 -18.05 7.42
C TYR A 225 -3.58 -18.52 7.00
N TYR A 226 -4.54 -17.61 6.86
CA TYR A 226 -5.90 -17.99 6.49
C TYR A 226 -6.04 -18.41 5.01
N LYS A 227 -5.20 -17.89 4.11
CA LYS A 227 -5.08 -18.41 2.75
C LYS A 227 -4.72 -19.90 2.75
N GLU A 228 -3.74 -20.29 3.58
CA GLU A 228 -3.29 -21.69 3.70
C GLU A 228 -4.42 -22.56 4.28
N GLN A 229 -5.13 -22.08 5.32
CA GLN A 229 -6.30 -22.79 5.89
C GLN A 229 -7.44 -22.95 4.87
N ALA A 230 -7.69 -21.96 4.06
CA ALA A 230 -8.70 -22.00 2.99
C ALA A 230 -8.28 -22.82 1.76
N HIS A 231 -7.08 -23.39 1.75
CA HIS A 231 -6.49 -24.11 0.60
C HIS A 231 -6.52 -23.33 -0.71
N ILE A 232 -6.41 -22.00 -0.65
CA ILE A 232 -6.41 -21.16 -1.84
C ILE A 232 -5.00 -21.17 -2.44
N THR A 233 -4.89 -21.64 -3.69
CA THR A 233 -3.60 -21.76 -4.40
C THR A 233 -3.06 -20.45 -4.92
N LYS A 234 -3.93 -19.48 -5.24
CA LYS A 234 -3.54 -18.16 -5.72
C LYS A 234 -2.71 -17.40 -4.68
N ASP A 235 -1.75 -16.62 -5.13
CA ASP A 235 -1.03 -15.70 -4.23
C ASP A 235 -1.96 -14.56 -3.78
N ILE A 236 -2.26 -14.53 -2.47
CA ILE A 236 -3.08 -13.48 -1.88
C ILE A 236 -2.17 -12.48 -1.18
N THR A 237 -2.23 -11.25 -1.63
CA THR A 237 -1.62 -10.10 -0.97
C THR A 237 -2.72 -9.10 -0.60
N PRO A 238 -2.45 -8.11 0.27
CA PRO A 238 -3.43 -7.05 0.53
C PRO A 238 -3.88 -6.31 -0.74
N HIS A 239 -3.01 -6.22 -1.75
CA HIS A 239 -3.35 -5.64 -3.04
C HIS A 239 -4.34 -6.51 -3.83
N VAL A 240 -4.23 -7.85 -3.72
CA VAL A 240 -5.16 -8.78 -4.36
C VAL A 240 -6.56 -8.63 -3.75
N LEU A 241 -6.68 -8.56 -2.41
CA LEU A 241 -7.97 -8.31 -1.76
C LEU A 241 -8.61 -6.99 -2.21
N ARG A 242 -7.82 -5.92 -2.21
CA ARG A 242 -8.30 -4.61 -2.69
C ARG A 242 -8.70 -4.64 -4.16
N HIS A 243 -7.96 -5.37 -5.01
CA HIS A 243 -8.28 -5.48 -6.42
C HIS A 243 -9.53 -6.32 -6.65
N SER A 244 -9.72 -7.38 -5.86
CA SER A 244 -10.94 -8.21 -5.86
C SER A 244 -12.17 -7.38 -5.45
N PHE A 245 -12.06 -6.56 -4.40
CA PHE A 245 -13.10 -5.61 -4.00
C PHE A 245 -13.51 -4.71 -5.18
N ALA A 246 -12.53 -4.03 -5.81
CA ALA A 246 -12.83 -3.14 -6.94
C ALA A 246 -13.48 -3.86 -8.13
N THR A 247 -12.97 -5.05 -8.45
CA THR A 247 -13.48 -5.87 -9.56
C THR A 247 -14.89 -6.36 -9.30
N HIS A 248 -15.17 -6.85 -8.09
CA HIS A 248 -16.51 -7.34 -7.73
C HIS A 248 -17.55 -6.22 -7.70
N LEU A 249 -17.21 -5.04 -7.18
CA LEU A 249 -18.09 -3.88 -7.26
C LEU A 249 -18.41 -3.51 -8.71
N LEU A 250 -17.38 -3.48 -9.58
CA LEU A 250 -17.58 -3.17 -11.00
C LEU A 250 -18.42 -4.21 -11.71
N GLN A 251 -18.20 -5.51 -11.46
CA GLN A 251 -19.00 -6.61 -12.02
C GLN A 251 -20.46 -6.56 -11.58
N ASN A 252 -20.71 -6.07 -10.36
CA ASN A 252 -22.05 -5.89 -9.81
C ASN A 252 -22.67 -4.52 -10.18
N GLY A 253 -22.09 -3.80 -11.13
CA GLY A 253 -22.68 -2.60 -11.71
C GLY A 253 -22.38 -1.29 -10.96
N ALA A 254 -21.43 -1.26 -10.04
CA ALA A 254 -21.01 0.00 -9.42
C ALA A 254 -20.29 0.89 -10.44
N ASP A 255 -20.56 2.19 -10.37
CA ASP A 255 -19.90 3.18 -11.21
C ASP A 255 -18.40 3.25 -10.89
N LEU A 256 -17.57 3.32 -11.94
CA LEU A 256 -16.11 3.40 -11.83
C LEU A 256 -15.66 4.61 -11.00
N LYS A 257 -16.35 5.73 -11.09
CA LYS A 257 -16.05 6.96 -10.35
C LYS A 257 -16.27 6.77 -8.85
N ALA A 258 -17.34 6.07 -8.46
CA ALA A 258 -17.62 5.73 -7.08
C ALA A 258 -16.50 4.81 -6.51
N ILE A 259 -16.09 3.78 -7.25
CA ILE A 259 -15.01 2.88 -6.88
C ILE A 259 -13.69 3.64 -6.73
N GLN A 260 -13.34 4.53 -7.67
CA GLN A 260 -12.14 5.35 -7.60
C GLN A 260 -12.12 6.24 -6.35
N THR A 261 -13.27 6.78 -5.98
CA THR A 261 -13.42 7.59 -4.76
C THR A 261 -13.20 6.76 -3.50
N MET A 262 -13.85 5.61 -3.37
CA MET A 262 -13.66 4.69 -2.24
C MET A 262 -12.21 4.27 -2.10
N LEU A 263 -11.55 3.99 -3.22
CA LEU A 263 -10.15 3.58 -3.25
C LEU A 263 -9.16 4.73 -3.03
N GLY A 264 -9.55 5.99 -3.16
CA GLY A 264 -8.67 7.15 -3.01
C GLY A 264 -7.59 7.20 -4.09
N HIS A 265 -7.96 7.00 -5.37
CA HIS A 265 -7.08 7.17 -6.50
C HIS A 265 -6.95 8.66 -6.83
N SER A 266 -5.71 9.14 -7.01
CA SER A 266 -5.32 10.57 -6.98
C SER A 266 -5.75 11.43 -8.17
N ASP A 267 -6.43 10.90 -9.18
CA ASP A 267 -6.73 11.62 -10.43
C ASP A 267 -8.10 12.35 -10.48
N ILE A 268 -8.82 12.41 -9.36
CA ILE A 268 -10.07 13.17 -9.30
C ILE A 268 -9.93 14.27 -8.27
N SER A 269 -10.08 15.54 -8.69
CA SER A 269 -10.08 16.71 -7.79
C SER A 269 -11.13 16.52 -6.68
N SER A 270 -10.65 16.41 -5.45
CA SER A 270 -11.35 15.82 -4.32
C SER A 270 -12.50 16.66 -3.73
N THR A 271 -12.64 17.91 -4.13
CA THR A 271 -13.58 18.85 -3.45
C THR A 271 -14.99 18.81 -4.02
N GLN A 272 -15.16 18.52 -5.30
CA GLN A 272 -16.49 18.41 -5.93
C GLN A 272 -17.19 17.08 -5.67
N VAL A 273 -16.42 16.03 -5.38
CA VAL A 273 -16.95 14.70 -5.14
C VAL A 273 -17.60 14.58 -3.76
N TYR A 274 -17.11 15.33 -2.76
CA TYR A 274 -17.71 15.34 -1.41
C TYR A 274 -19.12 15.93 -1.36
N MET A 275 -19.43 16.91 -2.24
CA MET A 275 -20.78 17.48 -2.31
C MET A 275 -21.83 16.48 -2.85
N GLN A 276 -21.42 15.47 -3.61
CA GLN A 276 -22.32 14.41 -4.12
C GLN A 276 -22.56 13.28 -3.11
N PHE A 277 -21.75 13.18 -2.04
CA PHE A 277 -21.85 12.11 -1.04
C PHE A 277 -22.67 12.47 0.19
N GLN A 278 -23.00 13.74 0.39
CA GLN A 278 -23.95 14.17 1.42
C GLN A 278 -25.38 13.69 1.15
N ASP A 279 -25.67 13.23 -0.08
CA ASP A 279 -27.01 12.80 -0.53
C ASP A 279 -27.21 11.27 -0.56
N GLY A 280 -26.56 10.48 0.29
CA GLY A 280 -26.84 9.02 0.42
C GLY A 280 -26.36 8.13 -0.74
N GLY A 281 -25.97 8.68 -1.89
CA GLY A 281 -25.74 7.93 -3.12
C GLY A 281 -24.63 6.86 -3.04
N LEU A 282 -23.55 7.08 -2.27
CA LEU A 282 -22.46 6.11 -2.16
C LEU A 282 -22.86 4.88 -1.33
N LYS A 283 -23.62 5.08 -0.26
CA LYS A 283 -24.13 3.99 0.60
C LYS A 283 -25.09 3.09 -0.18
N ASP A 284 -25.92 3.67 -1.05
CA ASP A 284 -26.85 2.92 -1.90
C ASP A 284 -26.12 2.15 -3.01
N ILE A 285 -25.14 2.76 -3.65
CA ILE A 285 -24.28 2.09 -4.64
C ILE A 285 -23.53 0.92 -3.98
N TYR A 286 -22.97 1.16 -2.79
CA TYR A 286 -22.27 0.12 -2.02
C TYR A 286 -23.22 -1.03 -1.66
N LYS A 287 -24.40 -0.74 -1.09
CA LYS A 287 -25.40 -1.77 -0.72
C LYS A 287 -25.86 -2.61 -1.90
N LYS A 288 -26.02 -1.99 -3.09
CA LYS A 288 -26.46 -2.71 -4.30
C LYS A 288 -25.35 -3.55 -4.93
N ALA A 289 -24.10 -3.10 -4.84
CA ALA A 289 -23.01 -3.67 -5.61
C ALA A 289 -22.01 -4.49 -4.80
N HIS A 290 -21.92 -4.28 -3.47
CA HIS A 290 -20.97 -5.02 -2.65
C HIS A 290 -21.53 -6.40 -2.26
N PRO A 291 -20.81 -7.53 -2.52
CA PRO A 291 -21.32 -8.89 -2.26
C PRO A 291 -21.65 -9.19 -0.79
N ARG A 292 -21.12 -8.41 0.14
CA ARG A 292 -21.30 -8.58 1.61
C ARG A 292 -21.81 -7.28 2.27
N ALA A 293 -22.64 -6.52 1.57
CA ALA A 293 -23.24 -5.29 2.07
C ALA A 293 -24.24 -5.53 3.22
#